data_50e0c0a5c157d0d7d42d33d97099118b
#
_entry.id   50e0c0a5c157d0d7d42d33d97099118b
#
_cell.length_a   1.000
_cell.length_b   1.000
_cell.length_c   1.000
_cell.angle_alpha   90.00
_cell.angle_beta   90.00
_cell.angle_gamma   90.00
#
_symmetry.space_group_name_H-M   'P 1'
#
loop_
_entity.id
_entity.type
_entity.pdbx_description
1 polymer ?
#
loop_
_entity_poly.entity_id
_entity_poly.type
_entity_poly.pdbx_seq_one_letter_code
_entity_poly.pdbx_strand_id
1 'polypeptide(L)'
;MMDNYSFLPVTVIIPIYNGENDLPDLLKCLYEQTYDRALVEYLLVDNNSSDRTAEILQAAVEKAVNNNFQIRHLTENKIQSSYAARNLGIRNSSYDILAFTDADCRPQPDWLSNLVKPFTNQQIGVVVGEIIALHGNSLLEQYAQRNQLMSQHFLLKHPFGAYGQTANIAIRKQALVKSGLFRPHLTTGGDADICWRIQQQGWKLEYAADAIISHRHRATLNNFRSQFRRYGRSNYYLHQLHGVDLMRELTTKEIIYRLSRWLLKELPRDTLKAIARKASLVDLVNTPIDLIGFSARTTGQKTATLTEAAKQIEWL
;
A
#
# COMPACT_ATOMS: atom_id res chain seq x y z
N MET A 1 -32.32 2.22 15.92
CA MET A 1 -31.89 0.87 16.31
C MET A 1 -30.40 0.86 16.15
N MET A 2 -29.63 0.77 17.23
CA MET A 2 -28.18 0.54 17.13
C MET A 2 -28.01 -0.89 16.67
N ASP A 3 -27.51 -1.05 15.45
CA ASP A 3 -27.14 -2.37 14.92
C ASP A 3 -26.09 -2.96 15.88
N ASN A 4 -26.45 -4.04 16.58
CA ASN A 4 -25.56 -4.83 17.40
C ASN A 4 -24.58 -5.59 16.50
N TYR A 5 -23.70 -4.86 15.79
CA TYR A 5 -22.54 -5.49 15.15
C TYR A 5 -21.55 -5.87 16.26
N SER A 6 -21.44 -7.15 16.55
CA SER A 6 -20.34 -7.62 17.39
C SER A 6 -19.04 -7.35 16.60
N PHE A 7 -18.21 -6.44 17.11
CA PHE A 7 -16.88 -6.19 16.55
C PHE A 7 -16.06 -7.48 16.61
N LEU A 8 -15.39 -7.82 15.49
CA LEU A 8 -14.52 -8.98 15.42
C LEU A 8 -13.12 -8.62 15.93
N PRO A 9 -12.47 -9.47 16.75
CA PRO A 9 -11.08 -9.21 17.13
C PRO A 9 -10.17 -9.11 15.91
N VAL A 10 -9.25 -8.13 15.92
CA VAL A 10 -8.38 -7.82 14.78
C VAL A 10 -6.93 -7.59 15.23
N THR A 11 -5.97 -8.18 14.51
CA THR A 11 -4.55 -7.87 14.63
C THR A 11 -4.15 -6.92 13.51
N VAL A 12 -3.64 -5.74 13.86
CA VAL A 12 -3.08 -4.76 12.91
C VAL A 12 -1.58 -5.00 12.80
N ILE A 13 -1.09 -5.28 11.60
CA ILE A 13 0.32 -5.60 11.32
C ILE A 13 0.93 -4.47 10.49
N ILE A 14 2.00 -3.87 11.00
CA ILE A 14 2.64 -2.71 10.40
C ILE A 14 4.13 -3.00 10.22
N PRO A 15 4.60 -3.25 8.98
CA PRO A 15 6.03 -3.35 8.68
C PRO A 15 6.66 -1.96 8.71
N ILE A 16 7.81 -1.84 9.36
CA ILE A 16 8.49 -0.56 9.55
C ILE A 16 9.96 -0.72 9.15
N TYR A 17 10.47 0.23 8.36
CA TYR A 17 11.87 0.33 8.02
C TYR A 17 12.27 1.80 7.91
N ASN A 18 13.17 2.26 8.79
CA ASN A 18 13.60 3.64 8.90
C ASN A 18 12.41 4.61 8.97
N GLY A 19 11.53 4.38 9.96
CA GLY A 19 10.25 5.04 10.11
C GLY A 19 10.24 6.20 11.12
N GLU A 20 11.39 6.67 11.61
CA GLU A 20 11.46 7.67 12.69
C GLU A 20 10.62 8.93 12.44
N ASN A 21 10.53 9.36 11.17
CA ASN A 21 9.79 10.55 10.79
C ASN A 21 8.27 10.32 10.63
N ASP A 22 7.84 9.07 10.43
CA ASP A 22 6.46 8.72 10.17
C ASP A 22 5.72 8.17 11.39
N LEU A 23 6.44 7.48 12.27
CA LEU A 23 5.89 6.79 13.42
C LEU A 23 5.11 7.69 14.39
N PRO A 24 5.55 8.92 14.73
CA PRO A 24 4.79 9.77 15.66
C PRO A 24 3.36 10.04 15.20
N ASP A 25 3.18 10.36 13.91
CA ASP A 25 1.87 10.63 13.33
C ASP A 25 1.05 9.35 13.18
N LEU A 26 1.67 8.24 12.73
CA LEU A 26 0.99 6.94 12.65
C LEU A 26 0.46 6.52 14.02
N LEU A 27 1.31 6.50 15.05
CA LEU A 27 0.92 6.13 16.41
C LEU A 27 -0.25 6.98 16.91
N LYS A 28 -0.24 8.29 16.63
CA LYS A 28 -1.37 9.18 16.95
C LYS A 28 -2.65 8.67 16.30
N CYS A 29 -2.64 8.36 14.98
CA CYS A 29 -3.81 7.84 14.27
C CYS A 29 -4.29 6.49 14.83
N LEU A 30 -3.38 5.62 15.28
CA LEU A 30 -3.74 4.34 15.91
C LEU A 30 -4.42 4.54 17.27
N TYR A 31 -3.96 5.50 18.09
CA TYR A 31 -4.59 5.85 19.36
C TYR A 31 -5.97 6.50 19.19
N GLU A 32 -6.22 7.17 18.06
CA GLU A 32 -7.48 7.83 17.71
C GLU A 32 -8.53 6.91 17.08
N GLN A 33 -8.22 5.61 16.86
CA GLN A 33 -9.19 4.67 16.33
C GLN A 33 -10.40 4.52 17.25
N THR A 34 -11.60 4.53 16.65
CA THR A 34 -12.89 4.38 17.37
C THR A 34 -13.25 2.93 17.66
N TYR A 35 -12.46 1.98 17.17
CA TYR A 35 -12.64 0.55 17.42
C TYR A 35 -12.41 0.21 18.90
N ASP A 36 -13.13 -0.78 19.43
CA ASP A 36 -12.94 -1.24 20.81
C ASP A 36 -11.51 -1.74 21.02
N ARG A 37 -10.77 -1.06 21.89
CA ARG A 37 -9.36 -1.32 22.20
C ARG A 37 -9.11 -2.72 22.73
N ALA A 38 -10.09 -3.33 23.42
CA ALA A 38 -10.00 -4.69 23.93
C ALA A 38 -9.98 -5.75 22.80
N LEU A 39 -10.42 -5.37 21.61
CA LEU A 39 -10.52 -6.24 20.44
C LEU A 39 -9.41 -5.98 19.40
N VAL A 40 -8.44 -5.11 19.70
CA VAL A 40 -7.36 -4.77 18.76
C VAL A 40 -5.99 -5.06 19.35
N GLU A 41 -5.20 -5.81 18.61
CA GLU A 41 -3.76 -5.99 18.84
C GLU A 41 -2.99 -5.28 17.72
N TYR A 42 -1.95 -4.52 18.06
CA TYR A 42 -1.05 -3.88 17.10
C TYR A 42 0.33 -4.54 17.15
N LEU A 43 0.77 -5.07 16.02
CA LEU A 43 2.10 -5.64 15.84
C LEU A 43 2.94 -4.69 14.97
N LEU A 44 3.84 -3.95 15.62
CA LEU A 44 4.79 -3.04 14.98
C LEU A 44 6.06 -3.83 14.68
N VAL A 45 6.30 -4.13 13.41
CA VAL A 45 7.39 -5.04 13.01
C VAL A 45 8.53 -4.24 12.41
N ASP A 46 9.58 -4.01 13.19
CA ASP A 46 10.82 -3.38 12.72
C ASP A 46 11.59 -4.32 11.81
N ASN A 47 11.82 -3.92 10.56
CA ASN A 47 12.57 -4.70 9.59
C ASN A 47 14.03 -4.23 9.50
N ASN A 48 14.73 -4.31 10.63
CA ASN A 48 16.15 -3.98 10.75
C ASN A 48 16.46 -2.51 10.41
N SER A 49 15.75 -1.58 11.04
CA SER A 49 15.97 -0.14 10.90
C SER A 49 17.33 0.29 11.48
N SER A 50 17.89 1.35 10.92
CA SER A 50 19.18 1.94 11.35
C SER A 50 19.06 3.36 11.93
N ASP A 51 17.82 3.90 11.94
CA ASP A 51 17.47 5.19 12.54
C ASP A 51 16.88 5.00 13.94
N ARG A 52 16.20 6.00 14.49
CA ARG A 52 15.59 5.94 15.82
C ARG A 52 14.29 5.15 15.91
N THR A 53 13.96 4.36 14.87
CA THR A 53 12.72 3.56 14.83
C THR A 53 12.57 2.67 16.06
N ALA A 54 13.60 1.90 16.42
CA ALA A 54 13.53 0.96 17.55
C ALA A 54 13.25 1.68 18.89
N GLU A 55 13.87 2.84 19.13
CA GLU A 55 13.64 3.66 20.34
C GLU A 55 12.18 4.14 20.40
N ILE A 56 11.63 4.62 19.28
CA ILE A 56 10.24 5.11 19.20
C ILE A 56 9.26 3.95 19.44
N LEU A 57 9.53 2.77 18.89
CA LEU A 57 8.68 1.60 19.08
C LEU A 57 8.71 1.10 20.52
N GLN A 58 9.86 1.10 21.16
CA GLN A 58 9.97 0.74 22.59
C GLN A 58 9.17 1.70 23.47
N ALA A 59 9.30 3.00 23.25
CA ALA A 59 8.52 4.01 23.97
C ALA A 59 7.00 3.87 23.72
N ALA A 60 6.59 3.48 22.51
CA ALA A 60 5.19 3.23 22.18
C ALA A 60 4.63 2.03 22.97
N VAL A 61 5.39 0.94 23.10
CA VAL A 61 5.01 -0.23 23.91
C VAL A 61 4.85 0.15 25.38
N GLU A 62 5.80 0.88 25.97
CA GLU A 62 5.74 1.34 27.36
C GLU A 62 4.51 2.24 27.61
N LYS A 63 4.24 3.17 26.71
CA LYS A 63 3.05 4.03 26.77
C LYS A 63 1.76 3.24 26.65
N ALA A 64 1.73 2.21 25.83
CA ALA A 64 0.55 1.37 25.59
C ALA A 64 0.10 0.63 26.85
N VAL A 65 1.03 0.08 27.63
CA VAL A 65 0.74 -0.60 28.91
C VAL A 65 -0.05 0.31 29.86
N ASN A 66 0.33 1.58 29.95
CA ASN A 66 -0.33 2.55 30.83
C ASN A 66 -1.73 3.00 30.33
N ASN A 67 -2.08 2.73 29.05
CA ASN A 67 -3.31 3.20 28.41
C ASN A 67 -4.25 2.06 28.00
N ASN A 68 -4.02 0.85 28.47
CA ASN A 68 -4.79 -0.35 28.12
C ASN A 68 -4.87 -0.59 26.60
N PHE A 69 -3.73 -0.40 25.92
CA PHE A 69 -3.54 -0.64 24.47
C PHE A 69 -2.67 -1.89 24.29
N GLN A 70 -3.04 -2.75 23.36
CA GLN A 70 -2.25 -3.94 23.05
C GLN A 70 -1.28 -3.64 21.90
N ILE A 71 -0.11 -3.12 22.20
CA ILE A 71 0.98 -2.90 21.23
C ILE A 71 2.15 -3.82 21.54
N ARG A 72 2.65 -4.53 20.52
CA ARG A 72 3.86 -5.36 20.60
C ARG A 72 4.85 -4.92 19.52
N HIS A 73 6.11 -4.80 19.89
CA HIS A 73 7.23 -4.59 18.98
C HIS A 73 7.85 -5.94 18.64
N LEU A 74 7.99 -6.21 17.35
CA LEU A 74 8.66 -7.38 16.80
C LEU A 74 9.81 -6.94 15.89
N THR A 75 10.84 -7.77 15.72
CA THR A 75 11.99 -7.46 14.84
C THR A 75 12.20 -8.58 13.82
N GLU A 76 12.12 -8.24 12.53
CA GLU A 76 12.52 -9.11 11.42
C GLU A 76 13.92 -8.70 10.93
N ASN A 77 14.93 -9.45 11.31
CA ASN A 77 16.34 -9.16 11.00
C ASN A 77 16.98 -10.15 10.03
N LYS A 78 16.22 -11.15 9.54
CA LYS A 78 16.73 -12.17 8.62
C LYS A 78 16.59 -11.77 7.16
N ILE A 79 15.42 -11.20 6.81
CA ILE A 79 15.10 -10.84 5.42
C ILE A 79 14.66 -9.39 5.38
N GLN A 80 15.43 -8.55 4.69
CA GLN A 80 15.11 -7.13 4.48
C GLN A 80 13.97 -6.98 3.46
N SER A 81 12.73 -7.16 3.92
CA SER A 81 11.53 -7.11 3.10
C SER A 81 10.29 -6.82 3.93
N SER A 82 9.45 -5.91 3.47
CA SER A 82 8.16 -5.65 4.10
C SER A 82 7.25 -6.90 4.11
N TYR A 83 7.42 -7.81 3.16
CA TYR A 83 6.67 -9.07 3.12
C TYR A 83 7.14 -10.05 4.19
N ALA A 84 8.45 -10.13 4.44
CA ALA A 84 9.00 -10.93 5.55
C ALA A 84 8.52 -10.39 6.91
N ALA A 85 8.56 -9.07 7.09
CA ALA A 85 8.04 -8.42 8.28
C ALA A 85 6.53 -8.70 8.49
N ARG A 86 5.72 -8.61 7.42
CA ARG A 86 4.30 -9.00 7.49
C ARG A 86 4.12 -10.47 7.84
N ASN A 87 4.92 -11.38 7.29
CA ASN A 87 4.87 -12.80 7.62
C ASN A 87 5.19 -13.05 9.10
N LEU A 88 6.19 -12.35 9.65
CA LEU A 88 6.48 -12.42 11.08
C LEU A 88 5.28 -11.95 11.91
N GLY A 89 4.64 -10.83 11.54
CA GLY A 89 3.42 -10.35 12.17
C GLY A 89 2.28 -11.36 12.10
N ILE A 90 2.03 -11.96 10.93
CA ILE A 90 0.98 -12.99 10.74
C ILE A 90 1.19 -14.18 11.67
N ARG A 91 2.42 -14.68 11.80
CA ARG A 91 2.73 -15.81 12.67
C ARG A 91 2.54 -15.48 14.15
N ASN A 92 2.75 -14.24 14.54
CA ASN A 92 2.62 -13.76 15.92
C ASN A 92 1.25 -13.17 16.25
N SER A 93 0.31 -13.14 15.28
CA SER A 93 -1.02 -12.59 15.47
C SER A 93 -1.90 -13.48 16.34
N SER A 94 -2.66 -12.86 17.25
CA SER A 94 -3.59 -13.53 18.15
C SER A 94 -4.98 -13.77 17.53
N TYR A 95 -5.36 -12.96 16.54
CA TYR A 95 -6.72 -12.93 15.99
C TYR A 95 -6.79 -13.43 14.54
N ASP A 96 -8.01 -13.81 14.11
CA ASP A 96 -8.25 -14.36 12.78
C ASP A 96 -8.35 -13.26 11.68
N ILE A 97 -8.70 -12.05 12.04
CA ILE A 97 -8.71 -10.92 11.09
C ILE A 97 -7.40 -10.16 11.22
N LEU A 98 -6.69 -10.04 10.09
CA LEU A 98 -5.37 -9.41 9.99
C LEU A 98 -5.50 -8.16 9.13
N ALA A 99 -5.44 -6.98 9.74
CA ALA A 99 -5.40 -5.71 9.03
C ALA A 99 -3.95 -5.27 8.79
N PHE A 100 -3.67 -4.69 7.64
CA PHE A 100 -2.34 -4.21 7.25
C PHE A 100 -2.40 -2.72 6.90
N THR A 101 -1.40 -2.00 7.34
CA THR A 101 -1.09 -0.64 6.90
C THR A 101 0.42 -0.42 6.92
N ASP A 102 0.91 0.70 6.38
CA ASP A 102 2.33 1.02 6.31
C ASP A 102 2.68 2.21 7.23
N ALA A 103 3.96 2.37 7.57
CA ALA A 103 4.42 3.43 8.48
C ALA A 103 4.12 4.84 7.96
N ASP A 104 4.13 5.05 6.64
CA ASP A 104 3.85 6.32 5.96
C ASP A 104 2.34 6.56 5.69
N CYS A 105 1.48 5.78 6.35
CA CYS A 105 0.02 5.89 6.29
C CYS A 105 -0.56 6.61 7.50
N ARG A 106 -1.74 7.23 7.30
CA ARG A 106 -2.53 7.91 8.36
C ARG A 106 -3.97 7.40 8.28
N PRO A 107 -4.30 6.32 9.01
CA PRO A 107 -5.66 5.80 9.09
C PRO A 107 -6.64 6.83 9.68
N GLN A 108 -7.84 6.93 9.10
CA GLN A 108 -8.92 7.72 9.68
C GLN A 108 -9.48 7.06 10.96
N PRO A 109 -10.14 7.80 11.85
CA PRO A 109 -10.59 7.25 13.14
C PRO A 109 -11.52 6.03 13.05
N ASP A 110 -12.32 5.91 12.00
CA ASP A 110 -13.25 4.80 11.75
C ASP A 110 -12.72 3.75 10.78
N TRP A 111 -11.43 3.83 10.42
CA TRP A 111 -10.78 2.95 9.46
C TRP A 111 -10.98 1.46 9.80
N LEU A 112 -10.64 1.05 11.04
CA LEU A 112 -10.76 -0.36 11.44
C LEU A 112 -12.20 -0.85 11.42
N SER A 113 -13.16 -0.04 11.90
CA SER A 113 -14.58 -0.38 11.90
C SER A 113 -15.08 -0.69 10.50
N ASN A 114 -14.72 0.17 9.54
CA ASN A 114 -15.13 0.01 8.15
C ASN A 114 -14.41 -1.14 7.45
N LEU A 115 -13.11 -1.36 7.76
CA LEU A 115 -12.31 -2.41 7.14
C LEU A 115 -12.69 -3.82 7.62
N VAL A 116 -13.06 -3.96 8.90
CA VAL A 116 -13.36 -5.26 9.50
C VAL A 116 -14.82 -5.68 9.29
N LYS A 117 -15.75 -4.73 9.18
CA LYS A 117 -17.20 -4.98 9.03
C LYS A 117 -17.57 -6.04 7.97
N PRO A 118 -16.99 -6.08 6.76
CA PRO A 118 -17.35 -7.09 5.76
C PRO A 118 -17.04 -8.54 6.17
N PHE A 119 -16.14 -8.78 7.12
CA PHE A 119 -15.79 -10.12 7.59
C PHE A 119 -16.90 -10.83 8.40
N THR A 120 -18.02 -10.16 8.70
CA THR A 120 -19.23 -10.82 9.18
C THR A 120 -19.74 -11.86 8.16
N ASN A 121 -19.47 -11.66 6.87
CA ASN A 121 -19.64 -12.67 5.84
C ASN A 121 -18.44 -13.62 5.84
N GLN A 122 -18.69 -14.90 6.18
CA GLN A 122 -17.65 -15.93 6.27
C GLN A 122 -16.99 -16.29 4.94
N GLN A 123 -17.55 -15.89 3.79
CA GLN A 123 -16.95 -16.12 2.48
C GLN A 123 -15.89 -15.07 2.12
N ILE A 124 -15.81 -13.97 2.86
CA ILE A 124 -14.83 -12.90 2.61
C ILE A 124 -13.48 -13.33 3.17
N GLY A 125 -12.50 -13.44 2.29
CA GLY A 125 -11.09 -13.72 2.62
C GLY A 125 -10.23 -12.46 2.63
N VAL A 126 -10.60 -11.45 1.84
CA VAL A 126 -9.84 -10.20 1.67
C VAL A 126 -10.81 -9.02 1.66
N VAL A 127 -10.49 -7.98 2.42
CA VAL A 127 -11.17 -6.68 2.35
C VAL A 127 -10.14 -5.61 1.99
N VAL A 128 -10.47 -4.77 1.02
CA VAL A 128 -9.61 -3.70 0.51
C VAL A 128 -10.26 -2.36 0.88
N GLY A 129 -9.56 -1.52 1.62
CA GLY A 129 -10.00 -0.14 1.90
C GLY A 129 -9.52 0.85 0.85
N GLU A 130 -9.90 2.14 0.95
CA GLU A 130 -9.44 3.18 0.01
C GLU A 130 -8.18 3.87 0.52
N ILE A 131 -7.32 4.27 -0.42
CA ILE A 131 -6.10 5.03 -0.16
C ILE A 131 -6.23 6.38 -0.85
N ILE A 132 -6.19 7.44 -0.04
CA ILE A 132 -6.16 8.82 -0.55
C ILE A 132 -4.78 9.44 -0.33
N ALA A 133 -4.47 10.49 -1.06
CA ALA A 133 -3.22 11.22 -0.87
C ALA A 133 -3.25 11.99 0.45
N LEU A 134 -2.20 11.87 1.27
CA LEU A 134 -1.91 12.85 2.29
C LEU A 134 -1.53 14.17 1.60
N HIS A 135 -2.07 15.29 2.09
CA HIS A 135 -1.76 16.59 1.51
C HIS A 135 -0.26 16.89 1.57
N GLY A 136 0.31 17.25 0.42
CA GLY A 136 1.73 17.56 0.27
C GLY A 136 1.94 18.86 -0.53
N ASN A 137 3.08 19.52 -0.29
CA ASN A 137 3.39 20.82 -0.87
C ASN A 137 4.25 20.74 -2.14
N SER A 138 4.93 19.62 -2.37
CA SER A 138 5.74 19.46 -3.58
C SER A 138 4.88 19.24 -4.82
N LEU A 139 5.41 19.62 -5.98
CA LEU A 139 4.74 19.45 -7.25
C LEU A 139 4.40 17.97 -7.55
N LEU A 140 5.25 17.04 -7.11
CA LEU A 140 5.03 15.60 -7.31
C LEU A 140 3.98 15.01 -6.38
N GLU A 141 3.87 15.49 -5.14
CA GLU A 141 2.79 15.12 -4.23
C GLU A 141 1.44 15.62 -4.75
N GLN A 142 1.37 16.87 -5.23
CA GLN A 142 0.18 17.43 -5.86
C GLN A 142 -0.21 16.67 -7.14
N TYR A 143 0.79 16.29 -7.96
CA TYR A 143 0.58 15.43 -9.13
C TYR A 143 -0.01 14.07 -8.72
N ALA A 144 0.55 13.43 -7.70
CA ALA A 144 0.07 12.15 -7.20
C ALA A 144 -1.36 12.23 -6.66
N GLN A 145 -1.68 13.27 -5.89
CA GLN A 145 -3.02 13.55 -5.39
C GLN A 145 -4.02 13.74 -6.53
N ARG A 146 -3.69 14.58 -7.51
CA ARG A 146 -4.56 14.88 -8.65
C ARG A 146 -4.85 13.65 -9.51
N ASN A 147 -3.83 12.82 -9.76
CA ASN A 147 -3.95 11.61 -10.56
C ASN A 147 -4.38 10.39 -9.74
N GLN A 148 -4.74 10.58 -8.47
CA GLN A 148 -5.19 9.51 -7.56
C GLN A 148 -4.24 8.31 -7.57
N LEU A 149 -2.91 8.56 -7.62
CA LEU A 149 -1.93 7.51 -7.54
C LEU A 149 -2.13 6.75 -6.21
N MET A 150 -2.16 5.45 -6.24
CA MET A 150 -2.45 4.58 -5.11
C MET A 150 -3.94 4.36 -4.79
N SER A 151 -4.91 5.05 -5.43
CA SER A 151 -6.33 4.72 -5.24
C SER A 151 -6.57 3.25 -5.57
N GLN A 152 -7.16 2.52 -4.63
CA GLN A 152 -7.40 1.09 -4.77
C GLN A 152 -8.55 0.78 -5.72
N HIS A 153 -9.45 1.74 -5.94
CA HIS A 153 -10.57 1.58 -6.87
C HIS A 153 -10.13 1.13 -8.28
N PHE A 154 -8.95 1.59 -8.75
CA PHE A 154 -8.42 1.18 -10.06
C PHE A 154 -7.90 -0.26 -10.06
N LEU A 155 -7.38 -0.74 -8.93
CA LEU A 155 -6.82 -2.08 -8.80
C LEU A 155 -7.91 -3.17 -8.75
N LEU A 156 -9.10 -2.81 -8.30
CA LEU A 156 -10.26 -3.71 -8.30
C LEU A 156 -10.74 -4.07 -9.71
N LYS A 157 -10.38 -3.26 -10.72
CA LYS A 157 -10.71 -3.46 -12.13
C LYS A 157 -9.54 -4.02 -12.95
N HIS A 158 -8.50 -4.53 -12.27
CA HIS A 158 -7.33 -5.08 -12.97
C HIS A 158 -7.74 -6.26 -13.85
N PRO A 159 -7.31 -6.32 -15.15
CA PRO A 159 -7.78 -7.30 -16.12
C PRO A 159 -7.55 -8.77 -15.71
N PHE A 160 -6.45 -9.04 -15.00
CA PHE A 160 -6.13 -10.40 -14.54
C PHE A 160 -6.98 -10.81 -13.32
N GLY A 161 -7.36 -9.88 -12.46
CA GLY A 161 -8.15 -10.09 -11.26
C GLY A 161 -8.02 -8.93 -10.27
N ALA A 162 -9.05 -8.68 -9.49
CA ALA A 162 -9.05 -7.65 -8.46
C ALA A 162 -7.97 -7.92 -7.41
N TYR A 163 -7.33 -6.87 -6.91
CA TYR A 163 -6.41 -6.94 -5.77
C TYR A 163 -6.37 -5.61 -5.02
N GLY A 164 -5.79 -5.60 -3.83
CA GLY A 164 -5.54 -4.40 -3.05
C GLY A 164 -4.07 -4.29 -2.64
N GLN A 165 -3.63 -3.08 -2.28
CA GLN A 165 -2.30 -2.81 -1.73
C GLN A 165 -2.33 -3.02 -0.21
N THR A 166 -1.29 -3.64 0.33
CA THR A 166 -1.15 -3.92 1.78
C THR A 166 -1.04 -2.67 2.65
N ALA A 167 -0.92 -1.50 2.05
CA ALA A 167 -1.06 -0.24 2.75
C ALA A 167 -2.47 -0.04 3.36
N ASN A 168 -3.51 -0.67 2.78
CA ASN A 168 -4.88 -0.67 3.33
C ASN A 168 -5.67 -1.92 2.90
N ILE A 169 -5.44 -3.02 3.59
CA ILE A 169 -6.11 -4.30 3.33
C ILE A 169 -6.32 -5.05 4.64
N ALA A 170 -7.34 -5.90 4.69
CA ALA A 170 -7.45 -6.92 5.73
C ALA A 170 -7.62 -8.31 5.11
N ILE A 171 -7.10 -9.33 5.78
CA ILE A 171 -7.10 -10.73 5.32
C ILE A 171 -7.60 -11.61 6.47
N ARG A 172 -8.50 -12.55 6.17
CA ARG A 172 -8.85 -13.63 7.10
C ARG A 172 -7.68 -14.62 7.18
N LYS A 173 -7.15 -14.88 8.38
CA LYS A 173 -6.00 -15.75 8.59
C LYS A 173 -6.23 -17.17 8.04
N GLN A 174 -7.46 -17.67 8.15
CA GLN A 174 -7.86 -18.95 7.58
C GLN A 174 -7.66 -19.02 6.05
N ALA A 175 -7.80 -17.91 5.33
CA ALA A 175 -7.56 -17.87 3.90
C ALA A 175 -6.09 -18.11 3.54
N LEU A 176 -5.15 -17.84 4.46
CA LEU A 176 -3.72 -18.05 4.27
C LEU A 176 -3.29 -19.51 4.42
N VAL A 177 -4.08 -20.36 5.08
CA VAL A 177 -3.73 -21.77 5.33
C VAL A 177 -3.47 -22.52 4.02
N LYS A 178 -4.32 -22.30 2.99
CA LYS A 178 -4.19 -22.95 1.68
C LYS A 178 -3.50 -22.11 0.62
N SER A 179 -3.52 -20.79 0.76
CA SER A 179 -2.87 -19.90 -0.19
C SER A 179 -1.41 -19.60 0.14
N GLY A 180 -0.96 -19.90 1.35
CA GLY A 180 0.34 -19.53 1.89
C GLY A 180 0.46 -18.04 2.23
N LEU A 181 1.56 -17.67 2.85
CA LEU A 181 1.90 -16.31 3.27
C LEU A 181 2.46 -15.49 2.07
N PHE A 182 2.91 -14.28 2.35
CA PHE A 182 3.65 -13.51 1.35
C PHE A 182 4.95 -14.22 0.96
N ARG A 183 5.42 -13.97 -0.26
CA ARG A 183 6.76 -14.40 -0.72
C ARG A 183 7.80 -13.48 -0.07
N PRO A 184 8.59 -13.94 0.90
CA PRO A 184 9.38 -13.04 1.74
C PRO A 184 10.52 -12.34 1.00
N HIS A 185 11.05 -12.96 -0.06
CA HIS A 185 12.12 -12.43 -0.89
C HIS A 185 11.63 -11.61 -2.10
N LEU A 186 10.31 -11.47 -2.27
CA LEU A 186 9.76 -10.61 -3.31
C LEU A 186 9.92 -9.14 -2.90
N THR A 187 10.39 -8.29 -3.80
CA THR A 187 10.64 -6.87 -3.48
C THR A 187 9.48 -5.96 -3.84
N THR A 188 8.50 -6.45 -4.62
CA THR A 188 7.32 -5.73 -5.07
C THR A 188 6.32 -6.72 -5.71
N GLY A 189 5.04 -6.34 -5.80
CA GLY A 189 4.00 -7.18 -6.44
C GLY A 189 3.38 -8.25 -5.54
N GLY A 190 3.87 -8.42 -4.31
CA GLY A 190 3.35 -9.41 -3.38
C GLY A 190 1.92 -9.15 -2.93
N ASP A 191 1.46 -7.91 -3.03
CA ASP A 191 0.08 -7.52 -2.72
C ASP A 191 -0.91 -8.17 -3.70
N ALA A 192 -0.63 -8.09 -4.99
CA ALA A 192 -1.43 -8.73 -6.03
C ALA A 192 -1.29 -10.27 -5.97
N ASP A 193 -0.06 -10.76 -5.80
CA ASP A 193 0.24 -12.20 -5.69
C ASP A 193 -0.60 -12.86 -4.59
N ILE A 194 -0.63 -12.31 -3.38
CA ILE A 194 -1.38 -12.90 -2.27
C ILE A 194 -2.90 -12.80 -2.47
N CYS A 195 -3.40 -11.64 -2.97
CA CYS A 195 -4.82 -11.48 -3.24
C CYS A 195 -5.33 -12.49 -4.27
N TRP A 196 -4.58 -12.73 -5.34
CA TRP A 196 -4.96 -13.69 -6.38
C TRP A 196 -4.89 -15.12 -5.88
N ARG A 197 -3.84 -15.51 -5.13
CA ARG A 197 -3.75 -16.84 -4.53
C ARG A 197 -4.91 -17.13 -3.57
N ILE A 198 -5.32 -16.16 -2.76
CA ILE A 198 -6.49 -16.29 -1.88
C ILE A 198 -7.77 -16.49 -2.71
N GLN A 199 -7.99 -15.68 -3.74
CA GLN A 199 -9.18 -15.80 -4.59
C GLN A 199 -9.21 -17.12 -5.38
N GLN A 200 -8.05 -17.64 -5.81
CA GLN A 200 -7.94 -18.97 -6.43
C GLN A 200 -8.35 -20.12 -5.51
N GLN A 201 -8.33 -19.91 -4.18
CA GLN A 201 -8.86 -20.88 -3.20
C GLN A 201 -10.38 -20.70 -2.95
N GLY A 202 -11.07 -19.87 -3.72
CA GLY A 202 -12.52 -19.64 -3.64
C GLY A 202 -12.96 -18.56 -2.66
N TRP A 203 -12.04 -17.85 -2.00
CA TRP A 203 -12.37 -16.72 -1.14
C TRP A 203 -12.75 -15.48 -1.95
N LYS A 204 -13.70 -14.70 -1.43
CA LYS A 204 -14.12 -13.43 -2.05
C LYS A 204 -13.26 -12.27 -1.56
N LEU A 205 -13.06 -11.30 -2.45
CA LEU A 205 -12.50 -10.00 -2.15
C LEU A 205 -13.64 -8.97 -2.13
N GLU A 206 -13.68 -8.14 -1.07
CA GLU A 206 -14.67 -7.07 -0.88
C GLU A 206 -13.97 -5.72 -0.84
N TYR A 207 -14.65 -4.66 -1.29
CA TYR A 207 -14.15 -3.29 -1.24
C TYR A 207 -14.91 -2.48 -0.19
N ALA A 208 -14.21 -2.01 0.82
CA ALA A 208 -14.71 -1.14 1.88
C ALA A 208 -14.28 0.32 1.58
N ALA A 209 -15.04 1.02 0.76
CA ALA A 209 -14.70 2.38 0.31
C ALA A 209 -14.54 3.39 1.45
N ASP A 210 -15.26 3.18 2.55
CA ASP A 210 -15.23 4.05 3.73
C ASP A 210 -14.09 3.71 4.71
N ALA A 211 -13.36 2.61 4.48
CA ALA A 211 -12.14 2.29 5.23
C ALA A 211 -10.97 3.08 4.64
N ILE A 212 -10.78 4.32 5.07
CA ILE A 212 -9.89 5.28 4.43
C ILE A 212 -8.58 5.43 5.21
N ILE A 213 -7.47 5.41 4.48
CA ILE A 213 -6.18 5.90 4.96
C ILE A 213 -5.64 7.00 4.04
N SER A 214 -4.87 7.93 4.61
CA SER A 214 -4.09 8.89 3.83
C SER A 214 -2.65 8.41 3.74
N HIS A 215 -2.08 8.37 2.52
CA HIS A 215 -0.73 7.89 2.26
C HIS A 215 0.18 9.03 1.80
N ARG A 216 1.41 9.08 2.33
CA ARG A 216 2.42 10.06 1.93
C ARG A 216 2.99 9.73 0.56
N HIS A 217 2.89 10.65 -0.38
CA HIS A 217 3.48 10.51 -1.70
C HIS A 217 4.95 10.96 -1.76
N ARG A 218 5.62 10.65 -2.85
CA ARG A 218 7.04 10.96 -3.07
C ARG A 218 7.22 12.41 -3.48
N ALA A 219 7.98 13.17 -2.69
CA ALA A 219 8.20 14.60 -2.89
C ALA A 219 9.33 14.91 -3.89
N THR A 220 10.27 13.98 -4.11
CA THR A 220 11.43 14.20 -4.99
C THR A 220 11.36 13.36 -6.26
N LEU A 221 11.97 13.88 -7.35
CA LEU A 221 12.00 13.20 -8.64
C LEU A 221 12.72 11.84 -8.58
N ASN A 222 13.76 11.71 -7.75
CA ASN A 222 14.47 10.45 -7.58
C ASN A 222 13.58 9.40 -6.92
N ASN A 223 12.85 9.75 -5.87
CA ASN A 223 11.93 8.85 -5.19
C ASN A 223 10.73 8.48 -6.07
N PHE A 224 10.20 9.43 -6.84
CA PHE A 224 9.16 9.21 -7.84
C PHE A 224 9.61 8.20 -8.91
N ARG A 225 10.80 8.42 -9.53
CA ARG A 225 11.39 7.47 -10.49
C ARG A 225 11.60 6.09 -9.88
N SER A 226 12.08 6.02 -8.64
CA SER A 226 12.29 4.76 -7.92
C SER A 226 10.97 4.01 -7.72
N GLN A 227 9.91 4.71 -7.33
CA GLN A 227 8.57 4.14 -7.18
C GLN A 227 8.05 3.56 -8.51
N PHE A 228 8.14 4.30 -9.61
CA PHE A 228 7.69 3.83 -10.92
C PHE A 228 8.55 2.68 -11.47
N ARG A 229 9.87 2.65 -11.19
CA ARG A 229 10.71 1.48 -11.49
C ARG A 229 10.24 0.24 -10.72
N ARG A 230 9.83 0.39 -9.46
CA ARG A 230 9.23 -0.72 -8.69
C ARG A 230 7.95 -1.22 -9.34
N TYR A 231 7.07 -0.33 -9.83
CA TYR A 231 5.86 -0.75 -10.54
C TYR A 231 6.18 -1.55 -11.81
N GLY A 232 7.21 -1.17 -12.56
CA GLY A 232 7.67 -1.95 -13.71
C GLY A 232 8.20 -3.32 -13.32
N ARG A 233 9.01 -3.41 -12.26
CA ARG A 233 9.48 -4.70 -11.71
C ARG A 233 8.32 -5.56 -11.23
N SER A 234 7.34 -4.95 -10.55
CA SER A 234 6.13 -5.65 -10.10
C SER A 234 5.41 -6.32 -11.27
N ASN A 235 5.20 -5.58 -12.37
CA ASN A 235 4.53 -6.14 -13.55
C ASN A 235 5.33 -7.32 -14.15
N TYR A 236 6.66 -7.23 -14.24
CA TYR A 236 7.49 -8.34 -14.69
C TYR A 236 7.40 -9.55 -13.75
N TYR A 237 7.44 -9.33 -12.42
CA TYR A 237 7.33 -10.42 -11.45
C TYR A 237 5.98 -11.12 -11.52
N LEU A 238 4.91 -10.36 -11.65
CA LEU A 238 3.56 -10.89 -11.78
C LEU A 238 3.36 -11.62 -13.13
N HIS A 239 4.01 -11.14 -14.19
CA HIS A 239 4.07 -11.88 -15.46
C HIS A 239 4.72 -13.26 -15.28
N GLN A 240 5.88 -13.32 -14.61
CA GLN A 240 6.59 -14.57 -14.37
C GLN A 240 5.85 -15.54 -13.43
N LEU A 241 5.10 -15.00 -12.44
CA LEU A 241 4.41 -15.81 -11.42
C LEU A 241 3.01 -16.23 -11.86
N HIS A 242 2.31 -15.41 -12.63
CA HIS A 242 0.88 -15.57 -12.90
C HIS A 242 0.51 -15.45 -14.40
N GLY A 243 1.45 -15.09 -15.27
CA GLY A 243 1.15 -14.88 -16.69
C GLY A 243 0.44 -13.56 -17.01
N VAL A 244 0.50 -12.58 -16.12
CA VAL A 244 -0.06 -11.23 -16.35
C VAL A 244 0.61 -10.59 -17.56
N ASP A 245 -0.17 -9.93 -18.41
CA ASP A 245 0.39 -9.23 -19.58
C ASP A 245 1.42 -8.18 -19.19
N LEU A 246 2.54 -8.17 -19.90
CA LEU A 246 3.54 -7.12 -19.73
C LEU A 246 2.99 -5.77 -20.17
N MET A 247 3.31 -4.74 -19.41
CA MET A 247 2.87 -3.39 -19.74
C MET A 247 3.52 -2.91 -21.03
N ARG A 248 2.70 -2.30 -21.89
CA ARG A 248 3.13 -1.72 -23.16
C ARG A 248 4.17 -0.62 -22.95
N GLU A 249 5.15 -0.58 -23.82
CA GLU A 249 6.12 0.51 -23.94
C GLU A 249 5.63 1.61 -24.87
N LEU A 250 6.05 2.83 -24.62
CA LEU A 250 5.85 3.93 -25.56
C LEU A 250 6.92 3.88 -26.65
N THR A 251 6.50 4.01 -27.88
CA THR A 251 7.42 4.20 -29.02
C THR A 251 8.01 5.61 -29.00
N THR A 252 9.16 5.80 -29.64
CA THR A 252 9.76 7.12 -29.79
C THR A 252 8.82 8.11 -30.47
N LYS A 253 8.04 7.66 -31.47
CA LYS A 253 7.04 8.49 -32.16
C LYS A 253 5.96 8.97 -31.19
N GLU A 254 5.46 8.09 -30.31
CA GLU A 254 4.46 8.48 -29.29
C GLU A 254 5.02 9.44 -28.25
N ILE A 255 6.27 9.29 -27.84
CA ILE A 255 6.93 10.22 -26.93
C ILE A 255 7.04 11.60 -27.57
N ILE A 256 7.54 11.67 -28.81
CA ILE A 256 7.64 12.93 -29.57
C ILE A 256 6.26 13.57 -29.76
N TYR A 257 5.26 12.77 -30.16
CA TYR A 257 3.88 13.27 -30.31
C TYR A 257 3.33 13.85 -28.99
N ARG A 258 3.49 13.15 -27.87
CA ARG A 258 3.02 13.64 -26.56
C ARG A 258 3.73 14.91 -26.13
N LEU A 259 5.06 15.01 -26.31
CA LEU A 259 5.84 16.21 -26.02
C LEU A 259 5.45 17.38 -26.91
N SER A 260 5.29 17.15 -28.22
CA SER A 260 4.84 18.21 -29.17
C SER A 260 3.43 18.70 -28.82
N ARG A 261 2.50 17.78 -28.54
CA ARG A 261 1.14 18.11 -28.11
C ARG A 261 1.14 18.91 -26.81
N TRP A 262 1.97 18.50 -25.84
CA TRP A 262 2.13 19.24 -24.60
C TRP A 262 2.65 20.65 -24.85
N LEU A 263 3.75 20.80 -25.59
CA LEU A 263 4.39 22.10 -25.84
C LEU A 263 3.49 23.05 -26.62
N LEU A 264 2.83 22.55 -27.67
CA LEU A 264 2.10 23.40 -28.65
C LEU A 264 0.62 23.61 -28.27
N LYS A 265 0.03 22.72 -27.46
CA LYS A 265 -1.41 22.80 -27.17
C LYS A 265 -1.70 22.83 -25.65
N GLU A 266 -1.16 21.91 -24.87
CA GLU A 266 -1.51 21.78 -23.45
C GLU A 266 -0.90 22.92 -22.63
N LEU A 267 0.41 23.15 -22.76
CA LEU A 267 1.13 24.18 -22.01
C LEU A 267 0.57 25.60 -22.23
N PRO A 268 0.34 26.09 -23.49
CA PRO A 268 -0.27 27.40 -23.70
C PRO A 268 -1.68 27.52 -23.12
N ARG A 269 -2.52 26.47 -23.33
CA ARG A 269 -3.89 26.41 -22.78
C ARG A 269 -3.90 26.51 -21.27
N ASP A 270 -3.05 25.71 -20.62
CA ASP A 270 -3.07 25.59 -19.16
C ASP A 270 -2.34 26.77 -18.49
N THR A 271 -1.41 27.42 -19.19
CA THR A 271 -0.84 28.72 -18.78
C THR A 271 -1.93 29.82 -18.76
N LEU A 272 -2.74 29.92 -19.79
CA LEU A 272 -3.87 30.88 -19.82
C LEU A 272 -4.87 30.59 -18.69
N LYS A 273 -5.17 29.31 -18.44
CA LYS A 273 -6.03 28.90 -17.31
C LYS A 273 -5.39 29.23 -15.95
N ALA A 274 -4.07 29.05 -15.80
CA ALA A 274 -3.35 29.35 -14.57
C ALA A 274 -3.36 30.87 -14.28
N ILE A 275 -3.16 31.72 -15.31
CA ILE A 275 -3.31 33.17 -15.19
C ILE A 275 -4.74 33.55 -14.74
N ALA A 276 -5.75 32.85 -15.26
CA ALA A 276 -7.15 33.01 -14.85
C ALA A 276 -7.50 32.31 -13.52
N ARG A 277 -6.51 31.75 -12.78
CA ARG A 277 -6.67 30.98 -11.53
C ARG A 277 -7.57 29.74 -11.66
N LYS A 278 -7.69 29.17 -12.86
CA LYS A 278 -8.49 27.98 -13.19
C LYS A 278 -7.64 26.71 -13.40
N ALA A 279 -6.33 26.81 -13.25
CA ALA A 279 -5.40 25.69 -13.30
C ALA A 279 -4.25 25.91 -12.31
N SER A 280 -3.63 24.81 -11.87
CA SER A 280 -2.47 24.79 -10.96
C SER A 280 -1.17 24.58 -11.74
N LEU A 281 -0.02 24.76 -11.09
CA LEU A 281 1.29 24.45 -11.68
C LEU A 281 1.41 22.99 -12.11
N VAL A 282 0.72 22.09 -11.43
CA VAL A 282 0.69 20.65 -11.79
C VAL A 282 0.12 20.43 -13.18
N ASP A 283 -0.90 21.21 -13.57
CA ASP A 283 -1.52 21.12 -14.90
C ASP A 283 -0.51 21.39 -16.01
N LEU A 284 0.39 22.36 -15.79
CA LEU A 284 1.42 22.75 -16.75
C LEU A 284 2.44 21.65 -17.02
N VAL A 285 2.70 20.79 -16.04
CA VAL A 285 3.78 19.78 -16.09
C VAL A 285 3.27 18.34 -16.04
N ASN A 286 1.97 18.11 -16.09
CA ASN A 286 1.38 16.78 -15.98
C ASN A 286 1.96 15.81 -17.03
N THR A 287 1.95 16.17 -18.30
CA THR A 287 2.47 15.32 -19.39
C THR A 287 3.97 15.00 -19.25
N PRO A 288 4.89 15.95 -18.96
CA PRO A 288 6.29 15.62 -18.66
C PRO A 288 6.45 14.65 -17.48
N ILE A 289 5.71 14.83 -16.39
CA ILE A 289 5.78 13.94 -15.23
C ILE A 289 5.29 12.54 -15.61
N ASP A 290 4.18 12.42 -16.34
CA ASP A 290 3.68 11.14 -16.88
C ASP A 290 4.73 10.41 -17.69
N LEU A 291 5.41 11.11 -18.61
CA LEU A 291 6.46 10.53 -19.45
C LEU A 291 7.67 10.06 -18.65
N ILE A 292 8.06 10.79 -17.59
CA ILE A 292 9.12 10.37 -16.67
C ILE A 292 8.69 9.08 -15.93
N GLY A 293 7.46 9.04 -15.43
CA GLY A 293 6.89 7.85 -14.78
C GLY A 293 6.86 6.64 -15.73
N PHE A 294 6.38 6.85 -16.96
CA PHE A 294 6.34 5.83 -18.00
C PHE A 294 7.74 5.26 -18.32
N SER A 295 8.71 6.13 -18.56
CA SER A 295 10.10 5.74 -18.84
C SER A 295 10.71 4.97 -17.66
N ALA A 296 10.49 5.44 -16.44
CA ALA A 296 11.00 4.77 -15.24
C ALA A 296 10.37 3.37 -15.07
N ARG A 297 9.06 3.23 -15.31
CA ARG A 297 8.35 1.95 -15.27
C ARG A 297 8.88 0.97 -16.34
N THR A 298 9.02 1.41 -17.58
CA THR A 298 9.60 0.62 -18.67
C THR A 298 11.00 0.14 -18.31
N THR A 299 11.85 1.02 -17.78
CA THR A 299 13.18 0.64 -17.29
C THR A 299 13.09 -0.43 -16.20
N GLY A 300 12.21 -0.24 -15.23
CA GLY A 300 12.00 -1.21 -14.15
C GLY A 300 11.57 -2.59 -14.65
N GLN A 301 10.68 -2.64 -15.64
CA GLN A 301 10.22 -3.90 -16.27
C GLN A 301 11.36 -4.59 -17.04
N LYS A 302 12.14 -3.84 -17.84
CA LYS A 302 13.25 -4.39 -18.66
C LYS A 302 14.43 -4.88 -17.83
N THR A 303 14.72 -4.25 -16.71
CA THR A 303 15.87 -4.59 -15.86
C THR A 303 15.50 -5.56 -14.73
N ALA A 304 14.25 -5.98 -14.65
CA ALA A 304 13.79 -6.89 -13.61
C ALA A 304 14.34 -8.31 -13.81
N THR A 305 14.71 -8.94 -12.70
CA THR A 305 15.06 -10.35 -12.64
C THR A 305 14.38 -10.96 -11.42
N LEU A 306 13.58 -12.00 -11.61
CA LEU A 306 12.94 -12.74 -10.54
C LEU A 306 13.84 -13.91 -10.14
N THR A 307 14.36 -13.87 -8.91
CA THR A 307 15.21 -14.93 -8.36
C THR A 307 14.37 -16.15 -7.94
N GLU A 308 14.96 -17.34 -7.86
CA GLU A 308 14.27 -18.54 -7.38
C GLU A 308 13.80 -18.38 -5.92
N ALA A 309 14.58 -17.70 -5.08
CA ALA A 309 14.17 -17.39 -3.71
C ALA A 309 12.88 -16.54 -3.67
N ALA A 310 12.73 -15.58 -4.59
CA ALA A 310 11.54 -14.73 -4.66
C ALA A 310 10.27 -15.47 -5.14
N LYS A 311 10.41 -16.68 -5.72
CA LYS A 311 9.27 -17.54 -6.07
C LYS A 311 8.77 -18.39 -4.90
N GLN A 312 9.54 -18.49 -3.83
CA GLN A 312 9.18 -19.33 -2.68
C GLN A 312 8.06 -18.69 -1.85
N ILE A 313 7.10 -19.49 -1.44
CA ILE A 313 6.02 -19.13 -0.53
C ILE A 313 6.36 -19.68 0.85
N GLU A 314 6.15 -18.90 1.89
CA GLU A 314 6.14 -19.38 3.27
C GLU A 314 4.73 -19.84 3.65
N TRP A 315 4.66 -20.70 4.64
CA TRP A 315 3.41 -21.28 5.17
C TRP A 315 3.24 -20.96 6.66
N LEU A 316 2.00 -21.00 7.13
CA LEU A 316 1.65 -20.86 8.54
C LEU A 316 2.19 -22.04 9.37
#